data_c5aa637b15e61535256853d98f890ded
#
_entry.id   c5aa637b15e61535256853d98f890ded
#
_cell.length_a   1.000
_cell.length_b   1.000
_cell.length_c   1.000
_cell.angle_alpha   90.00
_cell.angle_beta   90.00
_cell.angle_gamma   90.00
#
_symmetry.space_group_name_H-M   'P 1'
#
loop_
_entity.id
_entity.type
_entity.pdbx_description
1 polymer ?
#
loop_
_entity_poly.entity_id
_entity_poly.type
_entity_poly.pdbx_seq_one_letter_code
_entity_poly.pdbx_strand_id
1 'polypeptide(L)'
;MTENEQRLQRLLSGIGPLYEAPMREAKARQDALAKTPGSLGLLEEISIRLAGITGTVKNEAAPTRIYVLAADNGVVSEGVSSAPQSVTRAQAINLTRGLTGASCLAKHFHDGLTVVDMGIALPYTCPEILDRSLGKGTANIAAGPAMPRPAAVQGILTGMELAAQARQDGIRLLGVGEMGIGNTTTSSAVLCALSGESVEAVTGRGGGLTDAAFGRKKQVIEQALAVNRPDADDPIDVLCKVGGFDLCAMTGVFLGAAHARLPVVVDGFISIVAALCAARLCENARGFFFGSHVSYERGYKVAEQLLGLQPCLQLGMRLGEGSGCPLAFRVIEAACAVISTMATFPEAAIDDTYLTEIREKDSFTV
;
A
#
# COMPACT_ATOMS: atom_id res chain seq x y z
N MET A 1 -26.22 -6.04 -9.93
CA MET A 1 -24.92 -5.33 -10.14
C MET A 1 -25.19 -3.99 -10.82
N THR A 2 -24.67 -2.91 -10.26
CA THR A 2 -24.72 -1.57 -10.85
C THR A 2 -23.74 -1.44 -12.02
N GLU A 3 -23.84 -0.39 -12.83
CA GLU A 3 -22.90 -0.12 -13.93
C GLU A 3 -21.45 0.00 -13.43
N ASN A 4 -21.23 0.67 -12.28
CA ASN A 4 -19.91 0.80 -11.66
C ASN A 4 -19.37 -0.55 -11.16
N GLU A 5 -20.19 -1.43 -10.61
CA GLU A 5 -19.77 -2.78 -10.26
C GLU A 5 -19.37 -3.61 -11.48
N GLN A 6 -20.11 -3.49 -12.58
CA GLN A 6 -19.75 -4.15 -13.84
C GLN A 6 -18.44 -3.59 -14.41
N ARG A 7 -18.23 -2.27 -14.32
CA ARG A 7 -16.98 -1.63 -14.72
C ARG A 7 -15.80 -2.14 -13.88
N LEU A 8 -15.99 -2.20 -12.56
CA LEU A 8 -14.96 -2.72 -11.66
C LEU A 8 -14.60 -4.18 -12.00
N GLN A 9 -15.58 -5.04 -12.20
CA GLN A 9 -15.37 -6.44 -12.57
C GLN A 9 -14.58 -6.57 -13.89
N ARG A 10 -14.87 -5.78 -14.90
CA ARG A 10 -14.11 -5.76 -16.17
C ARG A 10 -12.64 -5.35 -15.94
N LEU A 11 -12.40 -4.34 -15.10
CA LEU A 11 -11.05 -3.90 -14.78
C LEU A 11 -10.27 -4.97 -13.99
N LEU A 12 -10.92 -5.62 -13.00
CA LEU A 12 -10.29 -6.71 -12.24
C LEU A 12 -9.91 -7.88 -13.13
N SER A 13 -10.78 -8.27 -14.08
CA SER A 13 -10.48 -9.35 -15.02
C SER A 13 -9.32 -9.03 -15.98
N GLY A 14 -8.96 -7.76 -16.13
CA GLY A 14 -7.81 -7.30 -16.92
C GLY A 14 -6.46 -7.40 -16.17
N ILE A 15 -6.47 -7.73 -14.86
CA ILE A 15 -5.24 -7.88 -14.08
C ILE A 15 -4.68 -9.30 -14.27
N GLY A 16 -3.69 -9.44 -15.13
CA GLY A 16 -3.00 -10.71 -15.37
C GLY A 16 -1.83 -10.97 -14.40
N PRO A 17 -1.29 -12.20 -14.41
CA PRO A 17 -0.11 -12.54 -13.62
C PRO A 17 1.14 -11.79 -14.10
N LEU A 18 2.21 -11.93 -13.34
CA LEU A 18 3.53 -11.44 -13.75
C LEU A 18 4.05 -12.19 -14.99
N TYR A 19 4.89 -11.52 -15.78
CA TYR A 19 5.51 -12.14 -16.96
C TYR A 19 6.66 -13.06 -16.56
N GLU A 20 6.49 -14.37 -16.69
CA GLU A 20 7.48 -15.36 -16.27
C GLU A 20 8.78 -15.32 -17.11
N ALA A 21 8.69 -15.10 -18.42
CA ALA A 21 9.88 -15.10 -19.28
C ALA A 21 10.87 -13.98 -18.89
N PRO A 22 10.44 -12.69 -18.74
CA PRO A 22 11.32 -11.63 -18.21
C PRO A 22 11.86 -11.90 -16.81
N MET A 23 11.09 -12.57 -15.93
CA MET A 23 11.59 -12.96 -14.60
C MET A 23 12.72 -13.99 -14.72
N ARG A 24 12.60 -15.01 -15.58
CA ARG A 24 13.67 -15.99 -15.82
C ARG A 24 14.92 -15.32 -16.41
N GLU A 25 14.76 -14.39 -17.35
CA GLU A 25 15.87 -13.63 -17.93
C GLU A 25 16.56 -12.74 -16.89
N ALA A 26 15.80 -12.06 -16.04
CA ALA A 26 16.33 -11.25 -14.95
C ALA A 26 17.09 -12.10 -13.92
N LYS A 27 16.56 -13.28 -13.56
CA LYS A 27 17.24 -14.23 -12.67
C LYS A 27 18.56 -14.69 -13.30
N ALA A 28 18.56 -15.10 -14.56
CA ALA A 28 19.77 -15.52 -15.27
C ALA A 28 20.82 -14.40 -15.31
N ARG A 29 20.39 -13.14 -15.51
CA ARG A 29 21.30 -12.00 -15.45
C ARG A 29 21.85 -11.78 -14.04
N GLN A 30 21.03 -11.88 -12.99
CA GLN A 30 21.49 -11.76 -11.58
C GLN A 30 22.54 -12.83 -11.25
N ASP A 31 22.35 -14.06 -11.74
CA ASP A 31 23.28 -15.17 -11.50
C ASP A 31 24.60 -15.01 -12.28
N ALA A 32 24.59 -14.29 -13.40
CA ALA A 32 25.75 -13.99 -14.23
C ALA A 32 26.57 -12.79 -13.73
N LEU A 33 26.04 -11.95 -12.82
CA LEU A 33 26.78 -10.81 -12.28
C LEU A 33 27.98 -11.27 -11.44
N ALA A 34 29.07 -10.47 -11.43
CA ALA A 34 30.33 -10.78 -10.76
C ALA A 34 30.20 -10.73 -9.22
N LYS A 35 29.36 -11.61 -8.68
CA LYS A 35 29.07 -11.82 -7.26
C LYS A 35 28.63 -13.26 -7.02
N THR A 36 28.69 -13.70 -5.77
CA THR A 36 28.03 -14.96 -5.39
C THR A 36 26.52 -14.86 -5.67
N PRO A 37 25.90 -15.81 -6.37
CA PRO A 37 24.46 -15.83 -6.59
C PRO A 37 23.69 -15.70 -5.24
N GLY A 38 22.60 -14.93 -5.23
CA GLY A 38 21.78 -14.69 -4.03
C GLY A 38 22.38 -13.73 -3.00
N SER A 39 23.65 -13.31 -3.12
CA SER A 39 24.34 -12.52 -2.08
C SER A 39 23.80 -11.12 -1.82
N LEU A 40 22.97 -10.58 -2.71
CA LEU A 40 22.24 -9.31 -2.52
C LEU A 40 20.81 -9.51 -2.04
N GLY A 41 20.38 -10.77 -1.81
CA GLY A 41 19.09 -11.10 -1.20
C GLY A 41 17.91 -10.37 -1.84
N LEU A 42 17.17 -9.62 -1.03
CA LEU A 42 15.95 -8.92 -1.46
C LEU A 42 16.15 -7.98 -2.66
N LEU A 43 17.32 -7.38 -2.87
CA LEU A 43 17.57 -6.54 -4.05
C LEU A 43 17.50 -7.34 -5.36
N GLU A 44 17.95 -8.61 -5.34
CA GLU A 44 17.83 -9.49 -6.49
C GLU A 44 16.36 -9.83 -6.76
N GLU A 45 15.61 -10.20 -5.73
CA GLU A 45 14.18 -10.52 -5.83
C GLU A 45 13.35 -9.33 -6.34
N ILE A 46 13.61 -8.11 -5.83
CA ILE A 46 12.96 -6.88 -6.30
C ILE A 46 13.19 -6.71 -7.81
N SER A 47 14.42 -6.82 -8.29
CA SER A 47 14.74 -6.64 -9.70
C SER A 47 14.10 -7.68 -10.60
N ILE A 48 14.06 -8.95 -10.16
CA ILE A 48 13.40 -10.06 -10.88
C ILE A 48 11.89 -9.81 -10.94
N ARG A 49 11.28 -9.40 -9.81
CA ARG A 49 9.84 -9.13 -9.77
C ARG A 49 9.47 -7.91 -10.62
N LEU A 50 10.28 -6.85 -10.64
CA LEU A 50 10.12 -5.72 -11.54
C LEU A 50 10.11 -6.15 -13.00
N ALA A 51 10.99 -7.08 -13.40
CA ALA A 51 10.98 -7.62 -14.76
C ALA A 51 9.66 -8.33 -15.07
N GLY A 52 9.11 -9.08 -14.12
CA GLY A 52 7.80 -9.72 -14.27
C GLY A 52 6.64 -8.72 -14.37
N ILE A 53 6.74 -7.59 -13.70
CA ILE A 53 5.72 -6.52 -13.76
C ILE A 53 5.76 -5.82 -15.11
N THR A 54 6.93 -5.38 -15.55
CA THR A 54 7.09 -4.47 -16.69
C THR A 54 7.31 -5.19 -18.02
N GLY A 55 7.74 -6.44 -18.00
CA GLY A 55 8.19 -7.17 -19.18
C GLY A 55 9.62 -6.83 -19.62
N THR A 56 10.40 -6.11 -18.80
CA THR A 56 11.73 -5.60 -19.12
C THR A 56 12.73 -5.98 -18.05
N VAL A 57 13.87 -6.58 -18.41
CA VAL A 57 14.90 -7.03 -17.44
C VAL A 57 15.55 -5.85 -16.73
N LYS A 58 15.93 -4.80 -17.45
CA LYS A 58 16.55 -3.60 -16.90
C LYS A 58 15.50 -2.52 -16.74
N ASN A 59 15.19 -2.20 -15.50
CA ASN A 59 14.16 -1.23 -15.14
C ASN A 59 14.77 0.05 -14.59
N GLU A 60 13.99 1.13 -14.64
CA GLU A 60 14.21 2.38 -13.93
C GLU A 60 12.99 2.62 -13.05
N ALA A 61 13.21 3.01 -11.79
CA ALA A 61 12.13 3.26 -10.86
C ALA A 61 11.56 4.69 -10.93
N ALA A 62 12.37 5.66 -11.35
CA ALA A 62 11.93 7.05 -11.50
C ALA A 62 11.31 7.32 -12.89
N PRO A 63 10.41 8.30 -12.99
CA PRO A 63 9.84 9.11 -11.92
C PRO A 63 8.84 8.36 -11.04
N THR A 64 8.78 8.77 -9.77
CA THR A 64 7.94 8.18 -8.73
C THR A 64 6.76 9.09 -8.36
N ARG A 65 5.69 8.52 -7.78
CA ARG A 65 4.59 9.31 -7.22
C ARG A 65 3.98 8.63 -6.02
N ILE A 66 3.71 9.40 -4.96
CA ILE A 66 2.96 8.97 -3.78
C ILE A 66 1.58 9.62 -3.83
N TYR A 67 0.53 8.81 -3.77
CA TYR A 67 -0.83 9.30 -3.53
C TYR A 67 -1.14 9.22 -2.04
N VAL A 68 -1.53 10.35 -1.43
CA VAL A 68 -2.01 10.41 -0.05
C VAL A 68 -3.52 10.63 -0.10
N LEU A 69 -4.28 9.58 0.23
CA LEU A 69 -5.74 9.57 0.19
C LEU A 69 -6.27 10.11 1.53
N ALA A 70 -6.88 11.31 1.51
CA ALA A 70 -7.33 11.98 2.72
C ALA A 70 -8.85 11.84 2.90
N ALA A 71 -9.28 11.34 4.06
CA ALA A 71 -10.70 11.24 4.41
C ALA A 71 -10.93 11.21 5.92
N ASP A 72 -12.02 11.81 6.37
CA ASP A 72 -12.47 11.73 7.76
C ASP A 72 -13.31 10.48 8.02
N ASN A 73 -13.18 9.92 9.21
CA ASN A 73 -13.86 8.71 9.64
C ASN A 73 -14.85 9.04 10.78
N GLY A 74 -16.14 8.78 10.59
CA GLY A 74 -17.20 9.12 11.55
C GLY A 74 -17.06 8.44 12.91
N VAL A 75 -16.33 7.34 12.98
CA VAL A 75 -16.05 6.62 14.23
C VAL A 75 -15.27 7.46 15.27
N VAL A 76 -14.67 8.57 14.85
CA VAL A 76 -13.99 9.51 15.77
C VAL A 76 -14.95 10.04 16.87
N SER A 77 -16.25 10.15 16.58
CA SER A 77 -17.27 10.52 17.55
C SER A 77 -17.33 9.61 18.79
N GLU A 78 -16.80 8.38 18.69
CA GLU A 78 -16.71 7.41 19.77
C GLU A 78 -15.51 7.63 20.72
N GLY A 79 -14.68 8.67 20.49
CA GLY A 79 -13.51 8.93 21.33
C GLY A 79 -12.36 7.92 21.15
N VAL A 80 -12.20 7.39 19.95
CA VAL A 80 -11.19 6.38 19.59
C VAL A 80 -9.88 6.99 19.08
N SER A 81 -9.77 8.30 19.07
CA SER A 81 -8.57 9.05 18.65
C SER A 81 -8.18 10.10 19.69
N SER A 82 -6.88 10.32 19.86
CA SER A 82 -6.35 11.41 20.68
C SER A 82 -6.38 12.76 19.96
N ALA A 83 -6.37 12.76 18.63
CA ALA A 83 -6.40 13.95 17.80
C ALA A 83 -7.85 14.29 17.40
N PRO A 84 -8.23 15.58 17.36
CA PRO A 84 -9.52 16.00 16.82
C PRO A 84 -9.55 15.86 15.29
N GLN A 85 -10.74 15.71 14.74
CA GLN A 85 -10.97 15.54 13.30
C GLN A 85 -10.42 16.69 12.44
N SER A 86 -10.29 17.91 13.02
CA SER A 86 -9.68 19.05 12.33
C SER A 86 -8.23 18.84 11.88
N VAL A 87 -7.54 17.86 12.47
CA VAL A 87 -6.16 17.50 12.11
C VAL A 87 -6.10 16.89 10.72
N THR A 88 -7.09 16.13 10.27
CA THR A 88 -7.16 15.58 8.89
C THR A 88 -6.98 16.70 7.87
N ARG A 89 -7.82 17.74 7.97
CA ARG A 89 -7.76 18.90 7.08
C ARG A 89 -6.41 19.63 7.16
N ALA A 90 -5.93 19.88 8.38
CA ALA A 90 -4.69 20.62 8.58
C ALA A 90 -3.50 19.87 8.00
N GLN A 91 -3.41 18.56 8.23
CA GLN A 91 -2.31 17.74 7.69
C GLN A 91 -2.43 17.53 6.18
N ALA A 92 -3.64 17.39 5.62
CA ALA A 92 -3.82 17.35 4.18
C ALA A 92 -3.24 18.60 3.48
N ILE A 93 -3.48 19.80 4.06
CA ILE A 93 -2.89 21.05 3.58
C ILE A 93 -1.35 21.08 3.80
N ASN A 94 -0.88 20.63 4.96
CA ASN A 94 0.57 20.61 5.27
C ASN A 94 1.34 19.65 4.36
N LEU A 95 0.73 18.53 3.96
CA LEU A 95 1.28 17.59 2.98
C LEU A 95 1.61 18.29 1.65
N THR A 96 0.73 19.14 1.14
CA THR A 96 0.99 19.88 -0.13
C THR A 96 2.12 20.90 0.01
N ARG A 97 2.41 21.35 1.23
CA ARG A 97 3.44 22.35 1.54
C ARG A 97 4.82 21.76 1.86
N GLY A 98 4.94 20.44 1.94
CA GLY A 98 6.18 19.76 2.33
C GLY A 98 6.49 19.89 3.84
N LEU A 99 5.46 19.96 4.71
CA LEU A 99 5.60 20.22 6.15
C LEU A 99 5.28 18.99 7.03
N THR A 100 4.95 17.85 6.42
CA THR A 100 4.72 16.58 7.14
C THR A 100 5.87 15.60 6.93
N GLY A 101 5.88 14.49 7.67
CA GLY A 101 6.94 13.50 7.55
C GLY A 101 7.07 12.95 6.13
N ALA A 102 6.00 12.50 5.53
CA ALA A 102 6.00 11.96 4.17
C ALA A 102 6.40 13.01 3.13
N SER A 103 5.84 14.22 3.22
CA SER A 103 6.12 15.27 2.25
C SER A 103 7.52 15.87 2.36
N CYS A 104 8.11 15.92 3.58
CA CYS A 104 9.51 16.26 3.77
C CYS A 104 10.45 15.26 3.09
N LEU A 105 10.20 13.96 3.28
CA LEU A 105 10.98 12.90 2.66
C LEU A 105 10.83 12.91 1.12
N ALA A 106 9.59 13.02 0.62
CA ALA A 106 9.33 13.11 -0.80
C ALA A 106 10.05 14.29 -1.44
N LYS A 107 9.97 15.47 -0.82
CA LYS A 107 10.70 16.68 -1.29
C LYS A 107 12.20 16.48 -1.28
N HIS A 108 12.76 15.85 -0.24
CA HIS A 108 14.19 15.59 -0.11
C HIS A 108 14.72 14.69 -1.24
N PHE A 109 13.95 13.67 -1.59
CA PHE A 109 14.33 12.70 -2.62
C PHE A 109 13.80 13.05 -4.02
N HIS A 110 13.13 14.18 -4.18
CA HIS A 110 12.50 14.62 -5.45
C HIS A 110 11.41 13.65 -5.96
N ASP A 111 10.73 12.97 -5.05
CA ASP A 111 9.58 12.14 -5.36
C ASP A 111 8.32 12.98 -5.51
N GLY A 112 7.45 12.65 -6.46
CA GLY A 112 6.15 13.27 -6.57
C GLY A 112 5.24 12.89 -5.39
N LEU A 113 4.47 13.86 -4.87
CA LEU A 113 3.43 13.61 -3.87
C LEU A 113 2.16 14.36 -4.27
N THR A 114 1.04 13.65 -4.29
CA THR A 114 -0.28 14.20 -4.61
C THR A 114 -1.24 13.87 -3.48
N VAL A 115 -1.83 14.88 -2.87
CA VAL A 115 -2.89 14.72 -1.87
C VAL A 115 -4.23 14.69 -2.59
N VAL A 116 -5.05 13.70 -2.26
CA VAL A 116 -6.38 13.50 -2.84
C VAL A 116 -7.43 13.56 -1.74
N ASP A 117 -8.35 14.50 -1.83
CA ASP A 117 -9.52 14.54 -0.94
C ASP A 117 -10.52 13.47 -1.37
N MET A 118 -10.69 12.46 -0.52
CA MET A 118 -11.71 11.42 -0.67
C MET A 118 -12.93 11.67 0.20
N GLY A 119 -12.82 12.60 1.16
CA GLY A 119 -13.92 12.92 2.08
C GLY A 119 -13.46 13.65 3.34
N ILE A 120 -12.79 14.78 3.19
CA ILE A 120 -12.45 15.68 4.31
C ILE A 120 -13.74 16.40 4.75
N ALA A 121 -14.11 16.24 6.03
CA ALA A 121 -15.41 16.74 6.53
C ALA A 121 -15.46 18.26 6.68
N LEU A 122 -14.36 18.86 7.15
CA LEU A 122 -14.30 20.30 7.42
C LEU A 122 -13.96 21.10 6.14
N PRO A 123 -14.65 22.22 5.90
CA PRO A 123 -14.38 23.04 4.72
C PRO A 123 -12.97 23.61 4.74
N TYR A 124 -12.35 23.70 3.57
CA TYR A 124 -11.03 24.28 3.36
C TYR A 124 -10.91 24.87 1.94
N THR A 125 -9.82 25.62 1.71
CA THR A 125 -9.42 26.09 0.38
C THR A 125 -7.95 25.77 0.19
N CYS A 126 -7.63 24.83 -0.71
CA CYS A 126 -6.28 24.42 -1.07
C CYS A 126 -6.35 23.80 -2.47
N PRO A 127 -6.09 24.58 -3.54
CA PRO A 127 -6.22 24.10 -4.91
C PRO A 127 -5.21 23.01 -5.28
N GLU A 128 -4.15 22.83 -4.48
CA GLU A 128 -3.14 21.78 -4.65
C GLU A 128 -3.66 20.39 -4.23
N ILE A 129 -4.77 20.31 -3.48
CA ILE A 129 -5.43 19.04 -3.13
C ILE A 129 -6.38 18.67 -4.27
N LEU A 130 -6.18 17.48 -4.82
CA LEU A 130 -7.04 16.94 -5.87
C LEU A 130 -8.39 16.52 -5.28
N ASP A 131 -9.46 17.20 -5.64
CA ASP A 131 -10.82 16.87 -5.18
C ASP A 131 -11.36 15.63 -5.91
N ARG A 132 -11.64 14.59 -5.12
CA ARG A 132 -12.33 13.35 -5.49
C ARG A 132 -13.29 12.92 -4.38
N SER A 133 -13.81 13.90 -3.65
CA SER A 133 -14.62 13.67 -2.45
C SER A 133 -15.88 12.86 -2.74
N LEU A 134 -16.11 11.83 -1.92
CA LEU A 134 -17.31 10.99 -1.94
C LEU A 134 -18.36 11.47 -0.91
N GLY A 135 -17.97 12.43 -0.07
CA GLY A 135 -18.81 12.99 0.98
C GLY A 135 -17.99 13.71 2.05
N LYS A 136 -18.64 14.15 3.12
CA LYS A 136 -17.99 14.85 4.25
C LYS A 136 -17.62 13.88 5.37
N GLY A 137 -16.72 12.94 5.07
CA GLY A 137 -16.38 11.83 5.94
C GLY A 137 -17.39 10.68 5.86
N THR A 138 -17.02 9.53 6.45
CA THR A 138 -17.92 8.37 6.55
C THR A 138 -18.92 8.51 7.71
N ALA A 139 -19.94 7.65 7.74
CA ALA A 139 -20.76 7.47 8.93
C ALA A 139 -19.99 6.75 10.05
N ASN A 140 -20.56 6.74 11.25
CA ASN A 140 -19.99 6.06 12.41
C ASN A 140 -20.25 4.54 12.32
N ILE A 141 -19.19 3.76 12.15
CA ILE A 141 -19.26 2.29 12.02
C ILE A 141 -19.82 1.59 13.27
N ALA A 142 -19.78 2.22 14.45
CA ALA A 142 -20.38 1.68 15.66
C ALA A 142 -21.92 1.74 15.66
N ALA A 143 -22.52 2.59 14.80
CA ALA A 143 -23.98 2.78 14.70
C ALA A 143 -24.59 2.12 13.44
N GLY A 144 -23.77 1.84 12.43
CA GLY A 144 -24.21 1.27 11.15
C GLY A 144 -23.07 1.25 10.13
N PRO A 145 -23.35 0.99 8.84
CA PRO A 145 -22.32 0.95 7.81
C PRO A 145 -21.63 2.30 7.62
N ALA A 146 -20.31 2.28 7.34
CA ALA A 146 -19.51 3.45 7.05
C ALA A 146 -20.04 4.26 5.86
N MET A 147 -20.49 3.55 4.83
CA MET A 147 -20.98 4.14 3.57
C MET A 147 -21.87 3.16 2.82
N PRO A 148 -22.68 3.64 1.86
CA PRO A 148 -23.38 2.77 0.91
C PRO A 148 -22.39 2.03 -0.01
N ARG A 149 -22.69 0.77 -0.36
CA ARG A 149 -21.85 -0.03 -1.28
C ARG A 149 -21.46 0.69 -2.59
N PRO A 150 -22.35 1.45 -3.26
CA PRO A 150 -21.96 2.22 -4.44
C PRO A 150 -20.86 3.25 -4.18
N ALA A 151 -20.80 3.84 -2.99
CA ALA A 151 -19.71 4.78 -2.63
C ALA A 151 -18.38 4.05 -2.45
N ALA A 152 -18.36 2.87 -1.83
CA ALA A 152 -17.17 2.04 -1.74
C ALA A 152 -16.64 1.65 -3.12
N VAL A 153 -17.52 1.20 -4.02
CA VAL A 153 -17.15 0.87 -5.41
C VAL A 153 -16.61 2.10 -6.14
N GLN A 154 -17.25 3.28 -5.97
CA GLN A 154 -16.75 4.53 -6.57
C GLN A 154 -15.37 4.91 -6.04
N GLY A 155 -15.12 4.75 -4.73
CA GLY A 155 -13.80 4.98 -4.13
C GLY A 155 -12.72 4.09 -4.75
N ILE A 156 -13.00 2.80 -4.93
CA ILE A 156 -12.09 1.85 -5.59
C ILE A 156 -11.84 2.29 -7.04
N LEU A 157 -12.88 2.61 -7.80
CA LEU A 157 -12.73 3.07 -9.19
C LEU A 157 -11.92 4.36 -9.28
N THR A 158 -12.12 5.31 -8.35
CA THR A 158 -11.33 6.54 -8.28
C THR A 158 -9.84 6.22 -8.07
N GLY A 159 -9.49 5.31 -7.15
CA GLY A 159 -8.11 4.87 -6.96
C GLY A 159 -7.50 4.23 -8.21
N MET A 160 -8.27 3.39 -8.92
CA MET A 160 -7.83 2.80 -10.19
C MET A 160 -7.58 3.86 -11.27
N GLU A 161 -8.42 4.89 -11.34
CA GLU A 161 -8.24 6.02 -12.27
C GLU A 161 -6.97 6.82 -11.95
N LEU A 162 -6.67 7.05 -10.67
CA LEU A 162 -5.43 7.73 -10.24
C LEU A 162 -4.19 6.95 -10.70
N ALA A 163 -4.17 5.64 -10.55
CA ALA A 163 -3.06 4.81 -11.01
C ALA A 163 -2.94 4.79 -12.55
N ALA A 164 -4.06 4.74 -13.27
CA ALA A 164 -4.06 4.82 -14.72
C ALA A 164 -3.53 6.18 -15.22
N GLN A 165 -3.91 7.29 -14.57
CA GLN A 165 -3.40 8.62 -14.86
C GLN A 165 -1.89 8.70 -14.59
N ALA A 166 -1.41 8.15 -13.47
CA ALA A 166 0.02 8.11 -13.17
C ALA A 166 0.82 7.39 -14.28
N ARG A 167 0.29 6.28 -14.82
CA ARG A 167 0.91 5.58 -15.94
C ARG A 167 0.99 6.46 -17.19
N GLN A 168 -0.07 7.21 -17.50
CA GLN A 168 -0.10 8.15 -18.62
C GLN A 168 0.87 9.32 -18.43
N ASP A 169 1.05 9.79 -17.19
CA ASP A 169 2.02 10.81 -16.81
C ASP A 169 3.48 10.30 -16.85
N GLY A 170 3.71 9.05 -17.20
CA GLY A 170 5.04 8.46 -17.29
C GLY A 170 5.64 8.04 -15.94
N ILE A 171 4.85 7.99 -14.87
CA ILE A 171 5.28 7.48 -13.56
C ILE A 171 5.62 5.99 -13.70
N ARG A 172 6.70 5.57 -13.05
CA ARG A 172 7.22 4.20 -13.12
C ARG A 172 7.05 3.42 -11.82
N LEU A 173 6.90 4.11 -10.69
CA LEU A 173 6.74 3.50 -9.37
C LEU A 173 5.78 4.34 -8.53
N LEU A 174 4.78 3.69 -7.95
CA LEU A 174 3.79 4.31 -7.08
C LEU A 174 4.05 4.01 -5.60
N GLY A 175 3.64 4.94 -4.75
CA GLY A 175 3.48 4.75 -3.31
C GLY A 175 2.07 5.11 -2.87
N VAL A 176 1.59 4.48 -1.81
CA VAL A 176 0.23 4.69 -1.30
C VAL A 176 0.27 5.06 0.18
N GLY A 177 -0.15 6.28 0.47
CA GLY A 177 -0.30 6.83 1.81
C GLY A 177 -1.73 7.28 2.09
N GLU A 178 -1.96 7.74 3.29
CA GLU A 178 -3.28 8.15 3.78
C GLU A 178 -3.18 9.31 4.77
N MET A 179 -4.29 10.01 4.97
CA MET A 179 -4.48 10.98 6.06
C MET A 179 -5.94 10.98 6.50
N GLY A 180 -6.20 10.46 7.70
CA GLY A 180 -7.57 10.40 8.21
C GLY A 180 -7.63 10.08 9.69
N ILE A 181 -8.06 11.04 10.50
CA ILE A 181 -8.20 10.77 11.93
C ILE A 181 -9.27 9.69 12.15
N GLY A 182 -8.90 8.65 12.91
CA GLY A 182 -9.76 7.48 13.19
C GLY A 182 -9.54 6.29 12.24
N ASN A 183 -8.77 6.43 11.18
CA ASN A 183 -8.59 5.37 10.17
C ASN A 183 -7.86 4.11 10.67
N THR A 184 -7.05 4.18 11.72
CA THR A 184 -6.50 2.98 12.38
C THR A 184 -7.59 2.13 13.05
N THR A 185 -8.74 2.73 13.42
CA THR A 185 -9.89 2.01 13.98
C THR A 185 -10.63 1.26 12.87
N THR A 186 -10.95 1.94 11.77
CA THR A 186 -11.59 1.31 10.60
C THR A 186 -10.68 0.25 9.98
N SER A 187 -9.38 0.50 9.86
CA SER A 187 -8.41 -0.51 9.37
C SER A 187 -8.35 -1.74 10.26
N SER A 188 -8.38 -1.57 11.60
CA SER A 188 -8.44 -2.72 12.52
C SER A 188 -9.74 -3.51 12.35
N ALA A 189 -10.89 -2.83 12.19
CA ALA A 189 -12.18 -3.49 11.95
C ALA A 189 -12.19 -4.26 10.62
N VAL A 190 -11.67 -3.68 9.55
CA VAL A 190 -11.51 -4.34 8.24
C VAL A 190 -10.61 -5.56 8.34
N LEU A 191 -9.46 -5.43 9.03
CA LEU A 191 -8.54 -6.55 9.17
C LEU A 191 -9.13 -7.69 9.99
N CYS A 192 -9.82 -7.39 11.11
CA CYS A 192 -10.55 -8.40 11.89
C CYS A 192 -11.57 -9.14 11.01
N ALA A 193 -12.36 -8.42 10.22
CA ALA A 193 -13.36 -9.02 9.34
C ALA A 193 -12.75 -9.94 8.28
N LEU A 194 -11.64 -9.54 7.66
CA LEU A 194 -10.98 -10.33 6.60
C LEU A 194 -10.14 -11.50 7.11
N SER A 195 -9.58 -11.38 8.32
CA SER A 195 -8.67 -12.39 8.88
C SER A 195 -9.34 -13.39 9.83
N GLY A 196 -10.46 -13.00 10.44
CA GLY A 196 -11.07 -13.74 11.54
C GLY A 196 -10.31 -13.59 12.88
N GLU A 197 -9.24 -12.79 12.91
CA GLU A 197 -8.47 -12.55 14.13
C GLU A 197 -9.23 -11.69 15.13
N SER A 198 -8.90 -11.87 16.41
CA SER A 198 -9.54 -11.13 17.49
C SER A 198 -9.17 -9.64 17.45
N VAL A 199 -10.08 -8.78 17.92
CA VAL A 199 -9.83 -7.34 18.06
C VAL A 199 -8.59 -7.06 18.93
N GLU A 200 -8.36 -7.88 19.97
CA GLU A 200 -7.18 -7.77 20.83
C GLU A 200 -5.86 -8.03 20.08
N ALA A 201 -5.84 -8.98 19.15
CA ALA A 201 -4.64 -9.33 18.38
C ALA A 201 -4.27 -8.24 17.35
N VAL A 202 -5.28 -7.61 16.74
CA VAL A 202 -5.12 -6.70 15.60
C VAL A 202 -4.97 -5.25 16.02
N THR A 203 -5.66 -4.82 17.09
CA THR A 203 -5.78 -3.39 17.41
C THR A 203 -4.53 -2.83 18.05
N GLY A 204 -3.98 -1.75 17.47
CA GLY A 204 -2.91 -0.94 18.01
C GLY A 204 -3.40 0.40 18.58
N ARG A 205 -2.46 1.17 19.17
CA ARG A 205 -2.75 2.48 19.79
C ARG A 205 -2.86 3.63 18.79
N GLY A 206 -2.57 3.39 17.51
CA GLY A 206 -2.57 4.43 16.48
C GLY A 206 -1.60 5.56 16.81
N GLY A 207 -2.05 6.80 16.69
CA GLY A 207 -1.28 8.02 17.02
C GLY A 207 -0.95 8.22 18.50
N GLY A 208 -1.32 7.27 19.37
CA GLY A 208 -1.11 7.32 20.83
C GLY A 208 -2.43 7.51 21.58
N LEU A 209 -2.79 6.51 22.37
CA LEU A 209 -4.00 6.52 23.21
C LEU A 209 -3.65 6.20 24.66
N THR A 210 -4.38 6.80 25.61
CA THR A 210 -4.38 6.37 27.00
C THR A 210 -4.95 4.95 27.10
N ASP A 211 -4.71 4.25 28.22
CA ASP A 211 -5.24 2.88 28.39
C ASP A 211 -6.78 2.84 28.35
N ALA A 212 -7.43 3.83 28.92
CA ALA A 212 -8.90 3.94 28.88
C ALA A 212 -9.42 4.14 27.43
N ALA A 213 -8.81 5.05 26.66
CA ALA A 213 -9.19 5.29 25.26
C ALA A 213 -8.85 4.09 24.37
N PHE A 214 -7.76 3.37 24.65
CA PHE A 214 -7.41 2.15 23.94
C PHE A 214 -8.41 1.01 24.22
N GLY A 215 -8.84 0.83 25.48
CA GLY A 215 -9.92 -0.09 25.85
C GLY A 215 -11.21 0.25 25.10
N ARG A 216 -11.60 1.54 25.08
CA ARG A 216 -12.76 2.02 24.32
C ARG A 216 -12.65 1.73 22.83
N LYS A 217 -11.49 1.97 22.21
CA LYS A 217 -11.26 1.68 20.79
C LYS A 217 -11.56 0.21 20.47
N LYS A 218 -11.12 -0.73 21.30
CA LYS A 218 -11.40 -2.16 21.13
C LYS A 218 -12.89 -2.46 21.21
N GLN A 219 -13.59 -1.93 22.24
CA GLN A 219 -15.04 -2.09 22.38
C GLN A 219 -15.81 -1.55 21.18
N VAL A 220 -15.40 -0.39 20.65
CA VAL A 220 -16.02 0.22 19.47
C VAL A 220 -15.83 -0.64 18.23
N ILE A 221 -14.65 -1.26 18.04
CA ILE A 221 -14.42 -2.20 16.92
C ILE A 221 -15.29 -3.45 17.07
N GLU A 222 -15.38 -4.04 18.28
CA GLU A 222 -16.25 -5.20 18.54
C GLU A 222 -17.71 -4.87 18.24
N GLN A 223 -18.17 -3.70 18.69
CA GLN A 223 -19.51 -3.20 18.39
C GLN A 223 -19.73 -3.01 16.89
N ALA A 224 -18.79 -2.40 16.19
CA ALA A 224 -18.88 -2.18 14.74
C ALA A 224 -19.02 -3.50 13.96
N LEU A 225 -18.26 -4.52 14.33
CA LEU A 225 -18.33 -5.85 13.72
C LEU A 225 -19.66 -6.54 14.04
N ALA A 226 -20.15 -6.43 15.28
CA ALA A 226 -21.43 -7.03 15.70
C ALA A 226 -22.65 -6.40 15.03
N VAL A 227 -22.66 -5.05 14.90
CA VAL A 227 -23.76 -4.30 14.27
C VAL A 227 -23.80 -4.53 12.76
N ASN A 228 -22.65 -4.43 12.09
CA ASN A 228 -22.60 -4.45 10.62
C ASN A 228 -22.47 -5.85 10.02
N ARG A 229 -21.93 -6.83 10.74
CA ARG A 229 -21.73 -8.21 10.27
C ARG A 229 -21.15 -8.24 8.85
N PRO A 230 -19.94 -7.71 8.64
CA PRO A 230 -19.32 -7.71 7.32
C PRO A 230 -19.12 -9.14 6.82
N ASP A 231 -19.34 -9.36 5.53
CA ASP A 231 -19.09 -10.63 4.85
C ASP A 231 -17.58 -10.73 4.50
N ALA A 232 -16.87 -11.64 5.15
CA ALA A 232 -15.43 -11.84 4.96
C ALA A 232 -15.04 -12.25 3.52
N ASP A 233 -15.97 -12.85 2.78
CA ASP A 233 -15.75 -13.29 1.40
C ASP A 233 -16.05 -12.18 0.37
N ASP A 234 -16.64 -11.06 0.80
CA ASP A 234 -16.88 -9.87 -0.04
C ASP A 234 -16.10 -8.65 0.51
N PRO A 235 -14.87 -8.40 0.05
CA PRO A 235 -14.08 -7.25 0.52
C PRO A 235 -14.76 -5.89 0.30
N ILE A 236 -15.65 -5.76 -0.68
CA ILE A 236 -16.42 -4.52 -0.88
C ILE A 236 -17.48 -4.37 0.21
N ASP A 237 -18.11 -5.45 0.64
CA ASP A 237 -19.04 -5.42 1.77
C ASP A 237 -18.31 -5.06 3.07
N VAL A 238 -17.13 -5.62 3.31
CA VAL A 238 -16.29 -5.25 4.45
C VAL A 238 -15.93 -3.76 4.42
N LEU A 239 -15.44 -3.25 3.28
CA LEU A 239 -15.07 -1.85 3.12
C LEU A 239 -16.26 -0.90 3.32
N CYS A 240 -17.43 -1.20 2.77
CA CYS A 240 -18.58 -0.31 2.91
C CYS A 240 -19.18 -0.34 4.32
N LYS A 241 -19.07 -1.45 5.06
CA LYS A 241 -19.61 -1.61 6.40
C LYS A 241 -18.71 -1.05 7.49
N VAL A 242 -17.41 -1.37 7.44
CA VAL A 242 -16.48 -1.04 8.53
C VAL A 242 -15.19 -0.35 8.06
N GLY A 243 -15.09 0.02 6.79
CA GLY A 243 -13.94 0.70 6.21
C GLY A 243 -14.01 2.24 6.25
N GLY A 244 -13.31 2.85 5.29
CA GLY A 244 -13.22 4.31 5.08
C GLY A 244 -13.11 4.65 3.59
N PHE A 245 -13.37 5.91 3.22
CA PHE A 245 -13.18 6.37 1.84
C PHE A 245 -11.71 6.31 1.41
N ASP A 246 -10.80 6.58 2.35
CA ASP A 246 -9.35 6.41 2.20
C ASP A 246 -8.99 4.95 1.87
N LEU A 247 -9.47 3.98 2.66
CA LEU A 247 -9.25 2.55 2.42
C LEU A 247 -9.78 2.09 1.06
N CYS A 248 -10.97 2.54 0.67
CA CYS A 248 -11.55 2.23 -0.64
C CYS A 248 -10.66 2.74 -1.78
N ALA A 249 -10.23 4.01 -1.70
CA ALA A 249 -9.40 4.61 -2.73
C ALA A 249 -7.98 4.01 -2.78
N MET A 250 -7.37 3.73 -1.63
CA MET A 250 -6.07 3.03 -1.57
C MET A 250 -6.17 1.63 -2.20
N THR A 251 -7.22 0.85 -1.86
CA THR A 251 -7.51 -0.45 -2.50
C THR A 251 -7.57 -0.29 -4.02
N GLY A 252 -8.23 0.77 -4.49
CA GLY A 252 -8.30 1.12 -5.91
C GLY A 252 -6.94 1.46 -6.52
N VAL A 253 -6.07 2.22 -5.83
CA VAL A 253 -4.72 2.52 -6.33
C VAL A 253 -3.89 1.24 -6.49
N PHE A 254 -3.96 0.30 -5.53
CA PHE A 254 -3.27 -1.00 -5.63
C PHE A 254 -3.76 -1.82 -6.82
N LEU A 255 -5.08 -1.92 -7.02
CA LEU A 255 -5.66 -2.63 -8.16
C LEU A 255 -5.35 -1.94 -9.49
N GLY A 256 -5.43 -0.62 -9.52
CA GLY A 256 -5.12 0.18 -10.71
C GLY A 256 -3.65 0.12 -11.10
N ALA A 257 -2.74 0.09 -10.13
CA ALA A 257 -1.31 -0.12 -10.36
C ALA A 257 -1.07 -1.50 -11.03
N ALA A 258 -1.69 -2.55 -10.49
CA ALA A 258 -1.60 -3.89 -11.08
C ALA A 258 -2.19 -3.93 -12.50
N HIS A 259 -3.35 -3.31 -12.73
CA HIS A 259 -3.98 -3.22 -14.05
C HIS A 259 -3.11 -2.46 -15.06
N ALA A 260 -2.46 -1.37 -14.63
CA ALA A 260 -1.57 -0.56 -15.45
C ALA A 260 -0.12 -1.13 -15.53
N ARG A 261 0.14 -2.27 -14.90
CA ARG A 261 1.47 -2.88 -14.79
C ARG A 261 2.52 -1.92 -14.21
N LEU A 262 2.15 -1.25 -13.13
CA LEU A 262 3.03 -0.40 -12.32
C LEU A 262 3.38 -1.11 -11.01
N PRO A 263 4.66 -1.15 -10.60
CA PRO A 263 5.02 -1.52 -9.25
C PRO A 263 4.47 -0.48 -8.26
N VAL A 264 4.02 -0.95 -7.08
CA VAL A 264 3.44 -0.07 -6.07
C VAL A 264 3.92 -0.43 -4.67
N VAL A 265 4.31 0.58 -3.91
CA VAL A 265 4.83 0.43 -2.54
C VAL A 265 3.69 0.55 -1.53
N VAL A 266 3.62 -0.43 -0.64
CA VAL A 266 2.76 -0.49 0.55
C VAL A 266 3.50 0.19 1.70
N ASP A 267 2.90 1.22 2.30
CA ASP A 267 3.50 1.97 3.41
C ASP A 267 3.39 1.21 4.75
N GLY A 268 2.53 1.66 5.64
CA GLY A 268 2.34 1.11 6.99
C GLY A 268 1.07 0.28 7.15
N PHE A 269 0.53 0.27 8.39
CA PHE A 269 -0.59 -0.58 8.77
C PHE A 269 -1.87 -0.34 7.94
N ILE A 270 -2.27 0.90 7.75
CA ILE A 270 -3.50 1.21 7.00
C ILE A 270 -3.34 0.83 5.53
N SER A 271 -2.17 1.14 4.97
CA SER A 271 -1.82 0.83 3.58
C SER A 271 -1.82 -0.69 3.32
N ILE A 272 -1.26 -1.52 4.23
CA ILE A 272 -1.25 -2.97 4.05
C ILE A 272 -2.64 -3.59 4.16
N VAL A 273 -3.53 -3.01 4.96
CA VAL A 273 -4.94 -3.45 5.02
C VAL A 273 -5.66 -3.17 3.70
N ALA A 274 -5.44 -2.00 3.10
CA ALA A 274 -5.98 -1.70 1.77
C ALA A 274 -5.38 -2.62 0.68
N ALA A 275 -4.09 -2.92 0.75
CA ALA A 275 -3.43 -3.88 -0.14
C ALA A 275 -4.00 -5.31 0.03
N LEU A 276 -4.34 -5.72 1.26
CA LEU A 276 -5.02 -6.99 1.52
C LEU A 276 -6.42 -7.02 0.89
N CYS A 277 -7.19 -5.93 1.00
CA CYS A 277 -8.49 -5.82 0.30
C CYS A 277 -8.30 -5.97 -1.22
N ALA A 278 -7.29 -5.32 -1.80
CA ALA A 278 -6.99 -5.43 -3.22
C ALA A 278 -6.62 -6.86 -3.64
N ALA A 279 -5.78 -7.54 -2.86
CA ALA A 279 -5.40 -8.94 -3.12
C ALA A 279 -6.58 -9.91 -2.97
N ARG A 280 -7.53 -9.65 -2.05
CA ARG A 280 -8.76 -10.42 -1.91
C ARG A 280 -9.73 -10.20 -3.08
N LEU A 281 -9.75 -9.01 -3.67
CA LEU A 281 -10.55 -8.70 -4.87
C LEU A 281 -9.92 -9.28 -6.15
N CYS A 282 -8.59 -9.33 -6.21
CA CYS A 282 -7.83 -9.87 -7.34
C CYS A 282 -6.47 -10.39 -6.88
N GLU A 283 -6.33 -11.72 -6.79
CA GLU A 283 -5.11 -12.38 -6.31
C GLU A 283 -3.86 -12.00 -7.14
N ASN A 284 -3.99 -11.83 -8.44
CA ASN A 284 -2.89 -11.42 -9.30
C ASN A 284 -2.29 -10.06 -8.92
N ALA A 285 -3.07 -9.18 -8.28
CA ALA A 285 -2.59 -7.86 -7.87
C ALA A 285 -1.44 -7.93 -6.85
N ARG A 286 -1.40 -8.99 -6.02
CA ARG A 286 -0.37 -9.22 -5.00
C ARG A 286 1.05 -9.17 -5.58
N GLY A 287 1.26 -9.67 -6.79
CA GLY A 287 2.56 -9.67 -7.45
C GLY A 287 3.16 -8.27 -7.68
N PHE A 288 2.36 -7.22 -7.65
CA PHE A 288 2.76 -5.85 -7.94
C PHE A 288 3.15 -5.04 -6.68
N PHE A 289 2.96 -5.59 -5.48
CA PHE A 289 3.13 -4.88 -4.21
C PHE A 289 4.54 -5.07 -3.65
N PHE A 290 5.16 -3.98 -3.22
CA PHE A 290 6.44 -3.96 -2.51
C PHE A 290 6.25 -3.39 -1.12
N GLY A 291 6.67 -4.10 -0.08
CA GLY A 291 6.58 -3.61 1.30
C GLY A 291 7.66 -2.58 1.60
N SER A 292 7.29 -1.45 2.19
CA SER A 292 8.27 -0.44 2.61
C SER A 292 8.96 -0.82 3.90
N HIS A 293 8.26 -0.77 5.03
CA HIS A 293 8.82 -1.01 6.36
C HIS A 293 7.89 -1.88 7.20
N VAL A 294 8.49 -2.59 8.16
CA VAL A 294 7.72 -3.24 9.23
C VAL A 294 7.12 -2.15 10.12
N SER A 295 5.80 -1.98 10.05
CA SER A 295 5.12 -1.02 10.90
C SER A 295 5.04 -1.50 12.34
N TYR A 296 5.13 -0.56 13.28
CA TYR A 296 5.06 -0.86 14.72
C TYR A 296 3.63 -1.19 15.21
N GLU A 297 2.60 -1.03 14.35
CA GLU A 297 1.21 -1.37 14.68
C GLU A 297 0.99 -2.90 14.73
N ARG A 298 0.26 -3.37 15.76
CA ARG A 298 0.07 -4.83 16.01
C ARG A 298 -0.51 -5.58 14.82
N GLY A 299 -1.56 -5.03 14.22
CA GLY A 299 -2.24 -5.67 13.09
C GLY A 299 -1.39 -5.79 11.83
N TYR A 300 -0.28 -5.05 11.73
CA TYR A 300 0.59 -5.11 10.57
C TYR A 300 1.09 -6.53 10.28
N LYS A 301 1.58 -7.24 11.31
CA LYS A 301 2.11 -8.61 11.15
C LYS A 301 1.06 -9.60 10.65
N VAL A 302 -0.18 -9.45 11.10
CA VAL A 302 -1.29 -10.30 10.62
C VAL A 302 -1.52 -10.05 9.13
N ALA A 303 -1.60 -8.78 8.71
CA ALA A 303 -1.80 -8.43 7.31
C ALA A 303 -0.59 -8.82 6.45
N GLU A 304 0.63 -8.64 6.94
CA GLU A 304 1.89 -9.05 6.31
C GLU A 304 1.91 -10.55 5.99
N GLN A 305 1.55 -11.39 6.95
CA GLN A 305 1.48 -12.84 6.78
C GLN A 305 0.40 -13.25 5.78
N LEU A 306 -0.81 -12.68 5.89
CA LEU A 306 -1.90 -12.96 4.95
C LEU A 306 -1.58 -12.53 3.52
N LEU A 307 -0.82 -11.46 3.37
CA LEU A 307 -0.42 -10.93 2.08
C LEU A 307 0.84 -11.61 1.53
N GLY A 308 1.63 -12.27 2.38
CA GLY A 308 2.95 -12.81 2.01
C GLY A 308 3.90 -11.69 1.56
N LEU A 309 3.77 -10.50 2.15
CA LEU A 309 4.55 -9.33 1.78
C LEU A 309 5.83 -9.27 2.61
N GLN A 310 6.97 -9.05 1.95
CA GLN A 310 8.26 -8.86 2.61
C GLN A 310 8.65 -7.38 2.58
N PRO A 311 8.64 -6.67 3.72
CA PRO A 311 9.10 -5.29 3.79
C PRO A 311 10.63 -5.20 3.69
N CYS A 312 11.12 -4.14 3.06
CA CYS A 312 12.55 -3.95 2.85
C CYS A 312 13.27 -3.18 3.99
N LEU A 313 12.51 -2.60 4.94
CA LEU A 313 13.06 -1.76 6.02
C LEU A 313 12.49 -2.13 7.38
N GLN A 314 13.32 -1.99 8.43
CA GLN A 314 12.92 -2.15 9.82
C GLN A 314 13.41 -0.94 10.64
N LEU A 315 12.60 0.12 10.69
CA LEU A 315 12.96 1.42 11.28
C LEU A 315 12.09 1.79 12.50
N GLY A 316 11.18 0.91 12.95
CA GLY A 316 10.26 1.18 14.05
C GLY A 316 9.23 2.28 13.72
N MET A 317 8.98 2.55 12.46
CA MET A 317 8.07 3.61 12.00
C MET A 317 6.60 3.25 12.27
N ARG A 318 5.80 4.29 12.57
CA ARG A 318 4.35 4.19 12.75
C ARG A 318 3.61 5.50 12.43
N LEU A 319 4.18 6.33 11.56
CA LEU A 319 3.60 7.64 11.24
C LEU A 319 2.40 7.52 10.30
N GLY A 320 2.48 6.69 9.25
CA GLY A 320 1.55 6.70 8.12
C GLY A 320 1.94 7.73 7.08
N GLU A 321 0.98 8.38 6.47
CA GLU A 321 1.12 9.42 5.45
C GLU A 321 1.78 8.95 4.13
N GLY A 322 2.17 7.67 4.01
CA GLY A 322 3.04 7.18 2.93
C GLY A 322 4.53 7.41 3.19
N SER A 323 4.91 7.65 4.48
CA SER A 323 6.28 8.06 4.85
C SER A 323 7.35 6.99 4.60
N GLY A 324 6.99 5.72 4.52
CA GLY A 324 7.92 4.65 4.15
C GLY A 324 8.18 4.59 2.64
N CYS A 325 7.31 5.12 1.80
CA CYS A 325 7.44 5.02 0.36
C CYS A 325 8.72 5.67 -0.20
N PRO A 326 9.11 6.91 0.16
CA PRO A 326 10.33 7.52 -0.34
C PRO A 326 11.60 6.71 -0.02
N LEU A 327 11.63 6.07 1.15
CA LEU A 327 12.75 5.24 1.58
C LEU A 327 12.79 3.92 0.79
N ALA A 328 11.64 3.26 0.60
CA ALA A 328 11.53 2.04 -0.18
C ALA A 328 11.84 2.29 -1.67
N PHE A 329 11.49 3.45 -2.21
CA PHE A 329 11.86 3.83 -3.58
C PHE A 329 13.36 3.77 -3.78
N ARG A 330 14.16 4.24 -2.81
CA ARG A 330 15.66 4.18 -2.88
C ARG A 330 16.17 2.75 -2.88
N VAL A 331 15.53 1.84 -2.14
CA VAL A 331 15.87 0.42 -2.17
C VAL A 331 15.54 -0.20 -3.54
N ILE A 332 14.40 0.13 -4.10
CA ILE A 332 13.97 -0.34 -5.44
C ILE A 332 14.88 0.24 -6.53
N GLU A 333 15.27 1.51 -6.45
CA GLU A 333 16.25 2.12 -7.35
C GLU A 333 17.62 1.45 -7.28
N ALA A 334 18.08 1.10 -6.06
CA ALA A 334 19.31 0.35 -5.89
C ALA A 334 19.25 -1.03 -6.57
N ALA A 335 18.13 -1.74 -6.45
CA ALA A 335 17.91 -3.01 -7.14
C ALA A 335 17.97 -2.84 -8.68
N CYS A 336 17.35 -1.78 -9.21
CA CYS A 336 17.43 -1.44 -10.64
C CYS A 336 18.87 -1.11 -11.07
N ALA A 337 19.61 -0.36 -10.26
CA ALA A 337 21.00 0.00 -10.54
C ALA A 337 21.89 -1.23 -10.61
N VAL A 338 21.79 -2.15 -9.66
CA VAL A 338 22.59 -3.39 -9.62
C VAL A 338 22.38 -4.22 -10.89
N ILE A 339 21.14 -4.58 -11.21
CA ILE A 339 20.87 -5.44 -12.38
C ILE A 339 21.25 -4.77 -13.69
N SER A 340 21.26 -3.43 -13.73
CA SER A 340 21.54 -2.67 -14.96
C SER A 340 23.01 -2.42 -15.20
N THR A 341 23.79 -2.11 -14.14
CA THR A 341 25.14 -1.56 -14.24
C THR A 341 26.26 -2.47 -13.73
N MET A 342 25.94 -3.42 -12.84
CA MET A 342 26.95 -4.35 -12.35
C MET A 342 27.45 -5.25 -13.48
N ALA A 343 28.78 -5.42 -13.59
CA ALA A 343 29.41 -6.26 -14.59
C ALA A 343 29.11 -7.74 -14.34
N THR A 344 29.01 -8.51 -15.41
CA THR A 344 29.06 -9.99 -15.35
C THR A 344 30.50 -10.47 -15.12
N PHE A 345 30.68 -11.74 -14.77
CA PHE A 345 32.01 -12.32 -14.60
C PHE A 345 32.91 -12.14 -15.84
N PRO A 346 32.43 -12.40 -17.08
CA PRO A 346 33.24 -12.15 -18.29
C PRO A 346 33.54 -10.65 -18.49
N GLU A 347 32.58 -9.76 -18.28
CA GLU A 347 32.77 -8.30 -18.42
C GLU A 347 33.77 -7.75 -17.40
N ALA A 348 33.85 -8.35 -16.22
CA ALA A 348 34.80 -8.00 -15.17
C ALA A 348 36.15 -8.70 -15.31
N ALA A 349 36.33 -9.56 -16.31
CA ALA A 349 37.51 -10.42 -16.50
C ALA A 349 37.85 -11.28 -15.25
N ILE A 350 36.83 -11.78 -14.57
CA ILE A 350 36.93 -12.63 -13.38
C ILE A 350 36.59 -14.07 -13.80
N ASP A 351 37.46 -15.02 -13.48
CA ASP A 351 37.19 -16.46 -13.65
C ASP A 351 36.22 -16.90 -12.51
N ASP A 352 35.10 -17.48 -12.89
CA ASP A 352 34.04 -17.93 -11.97
C ASP A 352 34.03 -19.44 -11.73
N THR A 353 35.07 -20.15 -12.15
CA THR A 353 35.18 -21.62 -11.98
C THR A 353 35.09 -22.06 -10.52
N TYR A 354 35.49 -21.22 -9.57
CA TYR A 354 35.38 -21.48 -8.14
C TYR A 354 33.90 -21.53 -7.64
N LEU A 355 32.95 -21.02 -8.42
CA LEU A 355 31.51 -21.07 -8.10
C LEU A 355 30.81 -22.31 -8.64
N THR A 356 31.49 -23.15 -9.45
CA THR A 356 30.86 -24.29 -10.13
C THR A 356 30.20 -25.24 -9.13
N GLU A 357 30.97 -25.68 -8.11
CA GLU A 357 30.46 -26.58 -7.08
C GLU A 357 29.33 -25.95 -6.24
N ILE A 358 29.43 -24.65 -5.96
CA ILE A 358 28.41 -23.90 -5.21
C ILE A 358 27.11 -23.83 -5.98
N ARG A 359 27.17 -23.55 -7.30
CA ARG A 359 26.01 -23.52 -8.20
C ARG A 359 25.35 -24.88 -8.36
N GLU A 360 26.15 -25.94 -8.53
CA GLU A 360 25.64 -27.31 -8.68
C GLU A 360 24.92 -27.82 -7.42
N LYS A 361 25.38 -27.42 -6.24
CA LYS A 361 24.80 -27.83 -4.95
C LYS A 361 23.78 -26.85 -4.40
N ASP A 362 23.50 -25.75 -5.09
CA ASP A 362 22.64 -24.67 -4.62
C ASP A 362 23.01 -24.17 -3.20
N SER A 363 24.32 -24.21 -2.87
CA SER A 363 24.84 -24.01 -1.51
C SER A 363 24.92 -22.55 -1.08
N PHE A 364 24.43 -21.60 -1.91
CA PHE A 364 24.34 -20.17 -1.60
C PHE A 364 22.93 -19.76 -1.11
N THR A 365 21.99 -20.69 -1.10
CA THR A 365 20.65 -20.46 -0.54
C THR A 365 20.68 -20.66 0.99
N VAL A 366 20.25 -19.67 1.77
CA VAL A 366 20.21 -19.70 3.24
C VAL A 366 18.82 -20.08 3.72
#